data_01aa357b348af70ec5e62cb329aec585
#
_entry.id   01aa357b348af70ec5e62cb329aec585
#
_cell.length_a   1.000
_cell.length_b   1.000
_cell.length_c   1.000
_cell.angle_alpha   90.00
_cell.angle_beta   90.00
_cell.angle_gamma   90.00
#
_symmetry.space_group_name_H-M   'P 1'
#
loop_
_entity.id
_entity.type
_entity.pdbx_description
1 polymer ?
#
loop_
_entity_poly.entity_id
_entity_poly.type
_entity_poly.pdbx_seq_one_letter_code
_entity_poly.pdbx_strand_id
1 'polypeptide(L)'
;MAVDHSDVTERVINAARELASLSKGEVWVLHVREKEVMPRVGVFFVESAAEARSVVEQAAQELDDAGIKTHYEVRIAIRGHAGREIVAAARAHDAGVIVMGSRGHTGMTGVVLGSTAHQVIHLSDRPVLVVR
;
A
#
# COMPACT_ATOMS: atom_id res chain seq x y z
N MET A 1 -3.64 3.12 4.24
CA MET A 1 -3.04 1.77 4.29
C MET A 1 -2.55 1.39 2.91
N ALA A 2 -1.32 0.88 2.77
CA ALA A 2 -0.78 0.38 1.51
C ALA A 2 -0.75 -1.14 1.50
N VAL A 3 -1.30 -1.76 0.46
CA VAL A 3 -1.42 -3.22 0.28
C VAL A 3 -0.79 -3.67 -1.03
N ASP A 4 -0.38 -4.93 -1.08
CA ASP A 4 0.13 -5.62 -2.26
C ASP A 4 -0.25 -7.11 -2.22
N HIS A 5 0.28 -7.91 -3.13
CA HIS A 5 0.04 -9.35 -3.18
C HIS A 5 0.92 -10.19 -2.21
N SER A 6 1.50 -9.56 -1.18
CA SER A 6 2.36 -10.26 -0.24
C SER A 6 1.56 -10.99 0.86
N ASP A 7 2.21 -11.95 1.49
CA ASP A 7 1.71 -12.71 2.64
C ASP A 7 1.51 -11.85 3.91
N VAL A 8 2.04 -10.62 3.91
CA VAL A 8 1.91 -9.66 5.02
C VAL A 8 0.61 -8.86 4.93
N THR A 9 -0.05 -8.82 3.78
CA THR A 9 -1.23 -7.98 3.52
C THR A 9 -2.35 -8.19 4.53
N GLU A 10 -2.67 -9.43 4.90
CA GLU A 10 -3.69 -9.71 5.92
C GLU A 10 -3.35 -9.07 7.28
N ARG A 11 -2.09 -9.12 7.68
CA ARG A 11 -1.63 -8.48 8.93
C ARG A 11 -1.68 -6.95 8.85
N VAL A 12 -1.43 -6.38 7.69
CA VAL A 12 -1.56 -4.93 7.42
C VAL A 12 -3.02 -4.50 7.55
N ILE A 13 -3.95 -5.26 6.97
CA ILE A 13 -5.40 -5.01 7.08
C ILE A 13 -5.84 -5.06 8.55
N ASN A 14 -5.41 -6.08 9.30
CA ASN A 14 -5.72 -6.22 10.73
C ASN A 14 -5.21 -5.02 11.54
N ALA A 15 -3.97 -4.59 11.34
CA ALA A 15 -3.39 -3.44 12.02
C ALA A 15 -4.13 -2.13 11.68
N ALA A 16 -4.49 -1.93 10.41
CA ALA A 16 -5.27 -0.78 9.99
C ALA A 16 -6.68 -0.77 10.60
N ARG A 17 -7.34 -1.94 10.67
CA ARG A 17 -8.65 -2.12 11.30
C ARG A 17 -8.60 -1.74 12.78
N GLU A 18 -7.61 -2.23 13.52
CA GLU A 18 -7.44 -1.90 14.95
C GLU A 18 -7.25 -0.40 15.15
N LEU A 19 -6.37 0.23 14.38
CA LEU A 19 -6.13 1.68 14.47
C LEU A 19 -7.38 2.49 14.14
N ALA A 20 -8.09 2.14 13.06
CA ALA A 20 -9.30 2.83 12.65
C ALA A 20 -10.42 2.69 13.70
N SER A 21 -10.57 1.49 14.29
CA SER A 21 -11.53 1.23 15.37
C SER A 21 -11.24 2.09 16.62
N LEU A 22 -9.97 2.20 17.01
CA LEU A 22 -9.56 2.98 18.18
C LEU A 22 -9.71 4.49 17.95
N SER A 23 -9.36 4.98 16.77
CA SER A 23 -9.41 6.40 16.42
C SER A 23 -10.79 6.86 15.94
N LYS A 24 -11.71 5.93 15.67
CA LYS A 24 -12.98 6.17 14.95
C LYS A 24 -12.74 6.84 13.58
N GLY A 25 -11.62 6.50 12.96
CA GLY A 25 -11.19 7.04 11.69
C GLY A 25 -11.71 6.21 10.51
N GLU A 26 -11.41 6.69 9.30
CA GLU A 26 -11.64 5.98 8.06
C GLU A 26 -10.32 5.46 7.46
N VAL A 27 -10.40 4.49 6.55
CA VAL A 27 -9.21 3.89 5.92
C VAL A 27 -9.23 4.15 4.41
N TRP A 28 -8.14 4.71 3.89
CA TRP A 28 -7.82 4.73 2.48
C TRP A 28 -6.93 3.54 2.14
N VAL A 29 -7.45 2.60 1.35
CA VAL A 29 -6.70 1.44 0.85
C VAL A 29 -6.04 1.83 -0.46
N LEU A 30 -4.74 1.68 -0.53
CA LEU A 30 -3.93 2.03 -1.70
C LEU A 30 -3.15 0.82 -2.17
N HIS A 31 -3.18 0.56 -3.48
CA HIS A 31 -2.21 -0.27 -4.18
C HIS A 31 -1.47 0.55 -5.23
N VAL A 32 -0.17 0.30 -5.39
CA VAL A 32 0.64 0.97 -6.41
C VAL A 32 1.04 -0.02 -7.48
N ARG A 33 0.41 0.11 -8.64
CA ARG A 33 0.70 -0.66 -9.84
C ARG A 33 1.98 -0.12 -10.49
N GLU A 34 3.01 -0.93 -10.57
CA GLU A 34 4.28 -0.51 -11.15
C GLU A 34 4.35 -0.77 -12.67
N LYS A 35 5.00 0.17 -13.36
CA LYS A 35 5.30 0.06 -14.78
C LYS A 35 6.79 0.21 -15.05
N GLU A 36 7.28 -0.51 -16.04
CA GLU A 36 8.61 -0.33 -16.63
C GLU A 36 8.50 0.40 -17.96
N VAL A 37 9.41 1.33 -18.18
CA VAL A 37 9.53 2.05 -19.45
C VAL A 37 10.82 1.60 -20.14
N MET A 38 10.70 0.85 -21.22
CA MET A 38 11.83 0.39 -22.01
C MET A 38 11.98 1.24 -23.27
N PRO A 39 13.14 1.93 -23.47
CA PRO A 39 13.38 2.70 -24.67
C PRO A 39 13.16 1.83 -25.94
N ARG A 40 12.42 2.35 -26.91
CA ARG A 40 12.09 1.71 -28.20
C ARG A 40 11.15 0.49 -28.13
N VAL A 41 10.80 -0.02 -26.97
CA VAL A 41 9.93 -1.20 -26.81
C VAL A 41 8.57 -0.80 -26.26
N GLY A 42 8.50 0.16 -25.33
CA GLY A 42 7.24 0.66 -24.80
C GLY A 42 7.12 0.63 -23.29
N VAL A 43 5.87 0.66 -22.84
CA VAL A 43 5.52 0.63 -21.39
C VAL A 43 4.94 -0.74 -21.06
N PHE A 44 5.47 -1.38 -20.05
CA PHE A 44 5.02 -2.68 -19.55
C PHE A 44 4.59 -2.54 -18.09
N PHE A 45 3.47 -3.14 -17.75
CA PHE A 45 3.01 -3.21 -16.36
C PHE A 45 3.39 -4.57 -15.77
N VAL A 46 3.79 -4.58 -14.50
CA VAL A 46 4.15 -5.80 -13.75
C VAL A 46 2.91 -6.69 -13.52
N GLU A 47 1.74 -6.05 -13.45
CA GLU A 47 0.45 -6.70 -13.26
C GLU A 47 -0.63 -6.03 -14.13
N SER A 48 -1.77 -6.70 -14.32
CA SER A 48 -2.92 -6.13 -15.03
C SER A 48 -3.66 -5.10 -14.16
N ALA A 49 -4.45 -4.25 -14.81
CA ALA A 49 -5.29 -3.30 -14.07
C ALA A 49 -6.37 -4.01 -13.23
N ALA A 50 -6.84 -5.17 -13.67
CA ALA A 50 -7.84 -5.96 -12.97
C ALA A 50 -7.27 -6.58 -11.68
N GLU A 51 -6.05 -7.13 -11.73
CA GLU A 51 -5.35 -7.66 -10.55
C GLU A 51 -5.09 -6.57 -9.53
N ALA A 52 -4.54 -5.42 -9.94
CA ALA A 52 -4.31 -4.28 -9.05
C ALA A 52 -5.59 -3.79 -8.37
N ARG A 53 -6.70 -3.76 -9.11
CA ARG A 53 -8.01 -3.36 -8.58
C ARG A 53 -8.55 -4.38 -7.59
N SER A 54 -8.44 -5.66 -7.89
CA SER A 54 -8.92 -6.75 -7.01
C SER A 54 -8.28 -6.69 -5.62
N VAL A 55 -6.98 -6.36 -5.53
CA VAL A 55 -6.27 -6.24 -4.24
C VAL A 55 -6.90 -5.18 -3.34
N VAL A 56 -7.18 -3.99 -3.88
CA VAL A 56 -7.76 -2.91 -3.07
C VAL A 56 -9.23 -3.16 -2.75
N GLU A 57 -9.98 -3.73 -3.68
CA GLU A 57 -11.41 -4.05 -3.46
C GLU A 57 -11.58 -5.12 -2.38
N GLN A 58 -10.78 -6.18 -2.38
CA GLN A 58 -10.82 -7.22 -1.35
C GLN A 58 -10.46 -6.65 0.03
N ALA A 59 -9.38 -5.89 0.13
CA ALA A 59 -8.97 -5.28 1.39
C ALA A 59 -9.99 -4.25 1.90
N ALA A 60 -10.61 -3.48 1.01
CA ALA A 60 -11.67 -2.54 1.37
C ALA A 60 -12.92 -3.27 1.87
N GLN A 61 -13.33 -4.36 1.21
CA GLN A 61 -14.48 -5.16 1.63
C GLN A 61 -14.29 -5.76 3.02
N GLU A 62 -13.10 -6.29 3.33
CA GLU A 62 -12.80 -6.84 4.67
C GLU A 62 -12.93 -5.77 5.78
N LEU A 63 -12.54 -4.54 5.49
CA LEU A 63 -12.67 -3.43 6.43
C LEU A 63 -14.12 -2.93 6.55
N ASP A 64 -14.84 -2.83 5.44
CA ASP A 64 -16.24 -2.45 5.42
C ASP A 64 -17.11 -3.47 6.17
N ASP A 65 -16.85 -4.77 5.99
CA ASP A 65 -17.52 -5.86 6.73
C ASP A 65 -17.27 -5.79 8.25
N ALA A 66 -16.12 -5.21 8.64
CA ALA A 66 -15.79 -4.93 10.03
C ALA A 66 -16.35 -3.59 10.53
N GLY A 67 -17.14 -2.87 9.73
CA GLY A 67 -17.77 -1.60 10.08
C GLY A 67 -16.86 -0.38 10.00
N ILE A 68 -15.71 -0.49 9.33
CA ILE A 68 -14.79 0.62 9.09
C ILE A 68 -15.15 1.30 7.77
N LYS A 69 -15.41 2.61 7.82
CA LYS A 69 -15.62 3.39 6.60
C LYS A 69 -14.35 3.37 5.75
N THR A 70 -14.46 2.89 4.51
CA THR A 70 -13.31 2.61 3.67
C THR A 70 -13.43 3.27 2.30
N HIS A 71 -12.30 3.69 1.78
CA HIS A 71 -12.10 4.16 0.41
C HIS A 71 -10.93 3.40 -0.19
N TYR A 72 -10.88 3.30 -1.52
CA TYR A 72 -9.73 2.67 -2.16
C TYR A 72 -9.33 3.36 -3.47
N GLU A 73 -8.06 3.26 -3.80
CA GLU A 73 -7.51 3.72 -5.07
C GLU A 73 -6.32 2.86 -5.52
N VAL A 74 -6.10 2.85 -6.83
CA VAL A 74 -4.88 2.31 -7.45
C VAL A 74 -4.12 3.45 -8.08
N ARG A 75 -2.85 3.60 -7.72
CA ARG A 75 -1.93 4.55 -8.34
C ARG A 75 -0.94 3.84 -9.25
N ILE A 76 -0.31 4.59 -10.14
CA ILE A 76 0.70 4.06 -11.06
C ILE A 76 2.04 4.73 -10.76
N ALA A 77 3.08 3.91 -10.60
CA ALA A 77 4.45 4.38 -10.44
C ALA A 77 5.38 3.74 -11.49
N ILE A 78 6.50 4.40 -11.76
CA ILE A 78 7.63 3.73 -12.40
C ILE A 78 8.20 2.75 -11.38
N ARG A 79 8.62 1.57 -11.82
CA ARG A 79 9.19 0.52 -10.98
C ARG A 79 10.28 1.06 -10.03
N GLY A 80 10.18 0.69 -8.76
CA GLY A 80 11.05 1.19 -7.70
C GLY A 80 10.65 2.54 -7.11
N HIS A 81 9.54 3.15 -7.52
CA HIS A 81 9.08 4.44 -7.01
C HIS A 81 7.73 4.37 -6.27
N ALA A 82 7.25 3.18 -5.93
CA ALA A 82 5.97 3.00 -5.25
C ALA A 82 5.88 3.78 -3.93
N GLY A 83 6.97 3.88 -3.16
CA GLY A 83 6.99 4.62 -1.91
C GLY A 83 6.64 6.10 -2.05
N ARG A 84 7.01 6.74 -3.17
CA ARG A 84 6.64 8.14 -3.45
C ARG A 84 5.14 8.31 -3.65
N GLU A 85 4.51 7.39 -4.35
CA GLU A 85 3.06 7.41 -4.57
C GLU A 85 2.28 7.16 -3.28
N ILE A 86 2.78 6.27 -2.40
CA ILE A 86 2.20 6.04 -1.08
C ILE A 86 2.22 7.32 -0.24
N VAL A 87 3.35 8.01 -0.19
CA VAL A 87 3.47 9.27 0.56
C VAL A 87 2.60 10.37 -0.06
N ALA A 88 2.56 10.47 -1.40
CA ALA A 88 1.71 11.42 -2.11
C ALA A 88 0.21 11.16 -1.83
N ALA A 89 -0.22 9.90 -1.81
CA ALA A 89 -1.59 9.53 -1.43
C ALA A 89 -1.90 9.91 0.02
N ALA A 90 -1.00 9.62 0.95
CA ALA A 90 -1.19 9.96 2.36
C ALA A 90 -1.36 11.47 2.58
N ARG A 91 -0.63 12.29 1.81
CA ARG A 91 -0.80 13.75 1.83
C ARG A 91 -2.13 14.19 1.21
N ALA A 92 -2.49 13.62 0.06
CA ALA A 92 -3.70 13.98 -0.67
C ALA A 92 -4.98 13.71 0.16
N HIS A 93 -4.97 12.64 0.96
CA HIS A 93 -6.10 12.24 1.81
C HIS A 93 -5.96 12.70 3.27
N ASP A 94 -4.98 13.53 3.57
CA ASP A 94 -4.68 14.00 4.92
C ASP A 94 -4.62 12.88 5.97
N ALA A 95 -3.97 11.76 5.62
CA ALA A 95 -3.89 10.59 6.48
C ALA A 95 -3.08 10.89 7.74
N GLY A 96 -3.58 10.51 8.91
CA GLY A 96 -2.88 10.66 10.19
C GLY A 96 -1.72 9.68 10.37
N VAL A 97 -1.76 8.52 9.67
CA VAL A 97 -0.74 7.47 9.73
C VAL A 97 -0.74 6.67 8.43
N ILE A 98 0.44 6.20 8.03
CA ILE A 98 0.60 5.23 6.95
C ILE A 98 0.79 3.85 7.58
N VAL A 99 -0.04 2.86 7.19
CA VAL A 99 0.11 1.46 7.59
C VAL A 99 0.52 0.65 6.38
N MET A 100 1.61 -0.13 6.47
CA MET A 100 2.13 -0.91 5.37
C MET A 100 2.95 -2.11 5.82
N GLY A 101 3.18 -3.07 4.94
CA GLY A 101 4.06 -4.20 5.19
C GLY A 101 5.55 -3.80 5.22
N SER A 102 6.33 -4.51 6.03
CA SER A 102 7.79 -4.35 6.07
C SER A 102 8.46 -4.87 4.80
N ARG A 103 7.81 -5.75 4.07
CA ARG A 103 8.24 -6.37 2.81
C ARG A 103 7.09 -6.34 1.81
N GLY A 104 7.41 -6.39 0.53
CA GLY A 104 6.46 -6.58 -0.55
C GLY A 104 6.67 -7.94 -1.22
N HIS A 105 6.08 -8.11 -2.36
CA HIS A 105 6.00 -9.34 -3.16
C HIS A 105 7.38 -9.98 -3.54
N THR A 106 8.51 -9.33 -3.35
CA THR A 106 9.82 -9.82 -3.81
C THR A 106 10.46 -10.90 -2.92
N GLY A 107 9.77 -11.41 -1.89
CA GLY A 107 10.14 -12.66 -1.20
C GLY A 107 11.53 -12.73 -0.53
N MET A 108 12.18 -11.60 -0.26
CA MET A 108 13.49 -11.60 0.40
C MET A 108 13.38 -12.11 1.84
N THR A 109 13.98 -13.26 2.10
CA THR A 109 14.07 -13.87 3.44
C THR A 109 15.10 -13.13 4.29
N GLY A 110 14.73 -12.75 5.52
CA GLY A 110 15.63 -12.07 6.48
C GLY A 110 15.01 -10.84 7.14
N VAL A 111 15.76 -10.19 8.00
CA VAL A 111 15.35 -9.00 8.79
C VAL A 111 15.51 -7.69 7.99
N VAL A 112 15.44 -7.74 6.67
CA VAL A 112 15.66 -6.56 5.82
C VAL A 112 14.33 -5.87 5.53
N LEU A 113 14.29 -4.57 5.76
CA LEU A 113 13.19 -3.71 5.36
C LEU A 113 13.14 -3.61 3.83
N GLY A 114 11.97 -3.83 3.23
CA GLY A 114 11.78 -3.73 1.79
C GLY A 114 12.04 -2.31 1.25
N SER A 115 12.41 -2.20 -0.02
CA SER A 115 12.75 -0.92 -0.66
C SER A 115 11.61 0.11 -0.60
N THR A 116 10.37 -0.33 -0.79
CA THR A 116 9.18 0.53 -0.69
C THR A 116 8.97 1.05 0.73
N ALA A 117 9.06 0.18 1.74
CA ALA A 117 8.93 0.59 3.14
C ALA A 117 10.06 1.55 3.55
N HIS A 118 11.30 1.27 3.13
CA HIS A 118 12.42 2.17 3.35
C HIS A 118 12.17 3.56 2.73
N GLN A 119 11.67 3.62 1.49
CA GLN A 119 11.33 4.89 0.85
C GLN A 119 10.24 5.64 1.60
N VAL A 120 9.16 4.95 2.01
CA VAL A 120 8.06 5.59 2.75
C VAL A 120 8.54 6.18 4.06
N ILE A 121 9.31 5.43 4.85
CA ILE A 121 9.86 5.92 6.13
C ILE A 121 10.75 7.15 5.92
N HIS A 122 11.52 7.17 4.84
CA HIS A 122 12.46 8.27 4.57
C HIS A 122 11.80 9.53 4.02
N LEU A 123 10.69 9.37 3.27
CA LEU A 123 10.03 10.46 2.55
C LEU A 123 8.77 10.98 3.29
N SER A 124 8.25 10.21 4.23
CA SER A 124 7.01 10.55 4.92
C SER A 124 7.22 11.66 5.95
N ASP A 125 6.32 12.61 5.96
CA ASP A 125 6.14 13.60 7.02
C ASP A 125 5.10 13.15 8.07
N ARG A 126 4.61 11.90 7.96
CA ARG A 126 3.57 11.30 8.80
C ARG A 126 4.09 10.06 9.49
N PRO A 127 3.56 9.68 10.66
CA PRO A 127 3.86 8.40 11.29
C PRO A 127 3.67 7.23 10.31
N VAL A 128 4.58 6.25 10.37
CA VAL A 128 4.52 5.04 9.55
C VAL A 128 4.51 3.83 10.45
N LEU A 129 3.43 3.04 10.40
CA LEU A 129 3.34 1.75 11.06
C LEU A 129 3.75 0.66 10.07
N VAL A 130 4.86 0.01 10.35
CA VAL A 130 5.41 -1.08 9.52
C VAL A 130 5.07 -2.42 10.16
N VAL A 131 4.31 -3.24 9.46
CA VAL A 131 3.84 -4.56 9.89
C VAL A 131 4.75 -5.65 9.31
N ARG A 132 5.06 -6.68 10.13
CA ARG A 132 5.89 -7.85 9.72
C ARG A 132 5.06 -9.10 9.62
#